data_127c46789b726920d4019ec426d1ae64
#
_entry.id   127c46789b726920d4019ec426d1ae64
#
_cell.length_a   1.000
_cell.length_b   1.000
_cell.length_c   1.000
_cell.angle_alpha   90.00
_cell.angle_beta   90.00
_cell.angle_gamma   90.00
#
_symmetry.space_group_name_H-M   'P 1'
#
loop_
_entity.id
_entity.type
_entity.pdbx_description
1 polymer ?
#
loop_
_entity_poly.entity_id
_entity_poly.type
_entity_poly.pdbx_seq_one_letter_code
_entity_poly.pdbx_strand_id
1 'polypeptide(L)'
;MNEIIINNIIINNLKPTKKKFLNKNKKFSAKGYFGDLKVKVYEVFDQNQGDLRAFISSHKILSSYFPKLITYDNKYIVEEWIEGKTLKEINAKNLENIPQSDQIKKIIENMWSVKYDKNVFDYIDYIHKRVNKKNNFDLSNIPNKINHNDLSLDNILMTSEGLKIIDNEFLGCNSGWILNLRNSFLKENFEYQTFISEDIINKLWDIRKEWSKLIKKDKFRIKTKLYKILKIFG
;
A
#
# COMPACT_ATOMS: atom_id res chain seq x y z
N MET A 1 -8.56 -12.69 -18.90
CA MET A 1 -8.70 -11.30 -19.42
C MET A 1 -7.31 -10.91 -19.88
N ASN A 2 -7.11 -10.73 -21.19
CA ASN A 2 -5.78 -10.42 -21.75
C ASN A 2 -5.55 -8.91 -21.91
N GLU A 3 -6.61 -8.13 -21.82
CA GLU A 3 -6.56 -6.67 -21.97
C GLU A 3 -7.59 -5.97 -21.07
N ILE A 4 -7.38 -4.69 -20.83
CA ILE A 4 -8.30 -3.78 -20.15
C ILE A 4 -8.21 -2.41 -20.82
N ILE A 5 -9.34 -1.71 -20.92
CA ILE A 5 -9.41 -0.35 -21.49
C ILE A 5 -9.76 0.61 -20.36
N ILE A 6 -8.94 1.67 -20.20
CA ILE A 6 -9.11 2.70 -19.16
C ILE A 6 -8.87 4.05 -19.86
N ASN A 7 -9.89 4.91 -19.90
CA ASN A 7 -9.82 6.22 -20.58
C ASN A 7 -9.22 6.16 -21.99
N ASN A 8 -9.71 5.23 -22.82
CA ASN A 8 -9.23 4.97 -24.20
C ASN A 8 -7.78 4.45 -24.29
N ILE A 9 -7.14 4.13 -23.16
CA ILE A 9 -5.83 3.50 -23.12
C ILE A 9 -6.03 1.98 -23.01
N ILE A 10 -5.45 1.22 -23.95
CA ILE A 10 -5.50 -0.23 -23.97
C ILE A 10 -4.26 -0.78 -23.27
N ILE A 11 -4.46 -1.56 -22.23
CA ILE A 11 -3.40 -2.29 -21.54
C ILE A 11 -3.49 -3.75 -21.90
N ASN A 12 -2.45 -4.26 -22.51
CA ASN A 12 -2.38 -5.62 -23.07
C ASN A 12 -1.55 -6.57 -22.18
N ASN A 13 -1.63 -7.87 -22.47
CA ASN A 13 -0.81 -8.92 -21.87
C ASN A 13 -0.90 -8.94 -20.32
N LEU A 14 -2.09 -8.76 -19.80
CA LEU A 14 -2.34 -8.70 -18.35
C LEU A 14 -1.99 -10.03 -17.66
N LYS A 15 -1.03 -9.97 -16.74
CA LYS A 15 -0.62 -11.08 -15.88
C LYS A 15 -0.92 -10.71 -14.42
N PRO A 16 -1.85 -11.39 -13.73
CA PRO A 16 -2.15 -11.10 -12.33
C PRO A 16 -0.89 -11.13 -11.45
N THR A 17 -0.67 -10.08 -10.66
CA THR A 17 0.47 -9.99 -9.75
C THR A 17 0.24 -10.84 -8.48
N LYS A 18 -1.03 -11.07 -8.12
CA LYS A 18 -1.43 -11.88 -6.96
C LYS A 18 -2.35 -13.00 -7.45
N LYS A 19 -2.04 -14.26 -7.10
CA LYS A 19 -2.88 -15.40 -7.48
C LYS A 19 -4.30 -15.21 -6.95
N LYS A 20 -5.27 -15.07 -7.87
CA LYS A 20 -6.70 -14.80 -7.60
C LYS A 20 -7.36 -15.85 -6.68
N PHE A 21 -6.75 -17.03 -6.55
CA PHE A 21 -7.27 -18.19 -5.81
C PHE A 21 -7.35 -18.02 -4.29
N LEU A 22 -6.79 -16.94 -3.72
CA LEU A 22 -6.50 -16.89 -2.29
C LEU A 22 -7.48 -16.05 -1.47
N ASN A 23 -8.31 -15.22 -2.09
CA ASN A 23 -9.24 -14.39 -1.32
C ASN A 23 -10.36 -13.83 -2.20
N LYS A 24 -11.62 -14.20 -1.91
CA LYS A 24 -12.80 -13.70 -2.64
C LYS A 24 -12.93 -12.16 -2.62
N ASN A 25 -12.24 -11.50 -1.71
CA ASN A 25 -12.30 -10.05 -1.47
C ASN A 25 -11.04 -9.28 -1.90
N LYS A 26 -10.13 -9.91 -2.67
CA LYS A 26 -8.98 -9.18 -3.22
C LYS A 26 -9.38 -8.40 -4.45
N LYS A 27 -9.02 -7.13 -4.44
CA LYS A 27 -9.07 -6.27 -5.60
C LYS A 27 -8.14 -6.81 -6.70
N PHE A 28 -8.49 -6.52 -7.95
CA PHE A 28 -7.69 -6.89 -9.10
C PHE A 28 -6.34 -6.15 -9.07
N SER A 29 -5.27 -6.86 -9.41
CA SER A 29 -3.95 -6.27 -9.63
C SER A 29 -3.19 -7.11 -10.64
N ALA A 30 -2.64 -6.49 -11.67
CA ALA A 30 -1.93 -7.15 -12.76
C ALA A 30 -0.76 -6.31 -13.27
N LYS A 31 0.21 -6.99 -13.88
CA LYS A 31 1.21 -6.40 -14.78
C LYS A 31 0.64 -6.45 -16.20
N GLY A 32 0.97 -5.47 -17.00
CA GLY A 32 0.61 -5.44 -18.42
C GLY A 32 1.53 -4.51 -19.21
N TYR A 33 1.11 -4.16 -20.41
CA TYR A 33 1.85 -3.28 -21.30
C TYR A 33 0.93 -2.21 -21.89
N PHE A 34 1.39 -0.98 -21.90
CA PHE A 34 0.86 0.13 -22.68
C PHE A 34 1.88 0.46 -23.77
N GLY A 35 1.64 0.01 -25.01
CA GLY A 35 2.69 -0.06 -26.04
C GLY A 35 3.82 -0.94 -25.55
N ASP A 36 5.06 -0.43 -25.56
CA ASP A 36 6.25 -1.09 -25.04
C ASP A 36 6.49 -0.84 -23.55
N LEU A 37 5.74 0.08 -22.94
CA LEU A 37 5.89 0.43 -21.55
C LEU A 37 5.25 -0.62 -20.65
N LYS A 38 6.05 -1.21 -19.77
CA LYS A 38 5.56 -2.13 -18.75
C LYS A 38 4.84 -1.37 -17.65
N VAL A 39 3.63 -1.80 -17.29
CA VAL A 39 2.77 -1.10 -16.34
C VAL A 39 2.19 -2.04 -15.29
N LYS A 40 1.79 -1.45 -14.15
CA LYS A 40 0.94 -2.08 -13.14
C LYS A 40 -0.46 -1.50 -13.24
N VAL A 41 -1.47 -2.38 -13.27
CA VAL A 41 -2.88 -2.01 -13.17
C VAL A 41 -3.43 -2.55 -11.87
N TYR A 42 -4.14 -1.74 -11.10
CA TYR A 42 -4.81 -2.20 -9.89
C TYR A 42 -6.16 -1.51 -9.68
N GLU A 43 -7.08 -2.27 -9.09
CA GLU A 43 -8.41 -1.80 -8.75
C GLU A 43 -8.38 -0.99 -7.45
N VAL A 44 -9.01 0.20 -7.45
CA VAL A 44 -9.08 1.11 -6.30
C VAL A 44 -10.02 0.61 -5.22
N PHE A 45 -9.77 0.96 -3.97
CA PHE A 45 -10.67 0.75 -2.83
C PHE A 45 -11.65 1.91 -2.65
N ASP A 46 -11.25 3.10 -3.11
CA ASP A 46 -12.00 4.34 -3.06
C ASP A 46 -11.89 5.05 -4.41
N GLN A 47 -13.01 5.51 -4.95
CA GLN A 47 -13.06 6.17 -6.26
C GLN A 47 -12.17 7.42 -6.35
N ASN A 48 -11.87 8.09 -5.23
CA ASN A 48 -11.01 9.27 -5.18
C ASN A 48 -9.50 8.94 -5.13
N GLN A 49 -9.12 7.65 -5.10
CA GLN A 49 -7.69 7.28 -5.11
C GLN A 49 -7.00 7.69 -6.41
N GLY A 50 -7.72 7.67 -7.54
CA GLY A 50 -7.20 8.16 -8.82
C GLY A 50 -6.82 9.63 -8.78
N ASP A 51 -7.71 10.48 -8.25
CA ASP A 51 -7.46 11.92 -8.08
C ASP A 51 -6.28 12.18 -7.15
N LEU A 52 -6.18 11.44 -6.04
CA LEU A 52 -5.04 11.52 -5.13
C LEU A 52 -3.72 11.14 -5.84
N ARG A 53 -3.74 10.11 -6.67
CA ARG A 53 -2.57 9.71 -7.46
C ARG A 53 -2.18 10.77 -8.49
N ALA A 54 -3.15 11.39 -9.16
CA ALA A 54 -2.92 12.50 -10.09
C ALA A 54 -2.31 13.71 -9.36
N PHE A 55 -2.86 14.07 -8.19
CA PHE A 55 -2.30 15.11 -7.34
C PHE A 55 -0.85 14.83 -6.96
N ILE A 56 -0.52 13.62 -6.48
CA ILE A 56 0.84 13.21 -6.12
C ILE A 56 1.77 13.28 -7.33
N SER A 57 1.32 12.85 -8.52
CA SER A 57 2.11 12.88 -9.75
C SER A 57 2.43 14.30 -10.24
N SER A 58 1.58 15.28 -9.94
CA SER A 58 1.82 16.68 -10.27
C SER A 58 2.63 17.43 -9.19
N HIS A 59 2.76 16.85 -7.99
CA HIS A 59 3.42 17.52 -6.88
C HIS A 59 4.94 17.43 -7.01
N LYS A 60 5.64 18.57 -6.97
CA LYS A 60 7.09 18.71 -7.24
C LYS A 60 7.97 17.72 -6.45
N ILE A 61 7.65 17.46 -5.18
CA ILE A 61 8.45 16.58 -4.32
C ILE A 61 7.92 15.15 -4.35
N LEU A 62 6.61 14.97 -4.19
CA LEU A 62 6.04 13.63 -4.04
C LEU A 62 6.15 12.79 -5.30
N SER A 63 6.08 13.41 -6.49
CA SER A 63 6.20 12.69 -7.76
C SER A 63 7.50 11.89 -7.89
N SER A 64 8.58 12.35 -7.23
CA SER A 64 9.86 11.64 -7.26
C SER A 64 9.87 10.32 -6.49
N TYR A 65 8.93 10.11 -5.55
CA TYR A 65 8.88 8.92 -4.71
C TYR A 65 7.96 7.82 -5.22
N PHE A 66 7.12 8.11 -6.21
CA PHE A 66 6.12 7.18 -6.72
C PHE A 66 6.35 6.83 -8.18
N PRO A 67 5.86 5.66 -8.67
CA PRO A 67 5.83 5.36 -10.08
C PRO A 67 5.09 6.44 -10.86
N LYS A 68 5.44 6.64 -12.12
CA LYS A 68 4.72 7.56 -13.00
C LYS A 68 3.27 7.09 -13.18
N LEU A 69 2.30 7.97 -12.96
CA LEU A 69 0.91 7.70 -13.28
C LEU A 69 0.73 7.77 -14.80
N ILE A 70 0.12 6.73 -15.38
CA ILE A 70 -0.19 6.65 -16.82
C ILE A 70 -1.62 7.11 -17.07
N THR A 71 -2.59 6.50 -16.37
CA THR A 71 -4.00 6.84 -16.42
C THR A 71 -4.74 6.29 -15.20
N TYR A 72 -5.98 6.73 -15.00
CA TYR A 72 -6.87 6.18 -13.99
C TYR A 72 -8.33 6.46 -14.36
N ASP A 73 -9.24 5.70 -13.77
CA ASP A 73 -10.67 5.96 -13.74
C ASP A 73 -11.25 5.68 -12.34
N ASN A 74 -12.57 5.62 -12.21
CA ASN A 74 -13.24 5.37 -10.92
C ASN A 74 -12.96 3.97 -10.36
N LYS A 75 -12.38 3.07 -11.14
CA LYS A 75 -12.18 1.66 -10.79
C LYS A 75 -10.73 1.23 -10.80
N TYR A 76 -9.93 1.77 -11.70
CA TYR A 76 -8.56 1.33 -11.92
C TYR A 76 -7.57 2.49 -11.92
N ILE A 77 -6.36 2.18 -11.47
CA ILE A 77 -5.18 3.03 -11.63
C ILE A 77 -4.14 2.25 -12.42
N VAL A 78 -3.49 2.93 -13.37
CA VAL A 78 -2.38 2.42 -14.17
C VAL A 78 -1.15 3.26 -13.88
N GLU A 79 -0.10 2.62 -13.43
CA GLU A 79 1.20 3.26 -13.17
C GLU A 79 2.33 2.48 -13.82
N GLU A 80 3.44 3.15 -14.09
CA GLU A 80 4.65 2.54 -14.63
C GLU A 80 5.13 1.42 -13.71
N TRP A 81 5.60 0.32 -14.32
CA TRP A 81 6.27 -0.74 -13.58
C TRP A 81 7.71 -0.37 -13.30
N ILE A 82 8.05 -0.18 -12.06
CA ILE A 82 9.43 0.12 -11.64
C ILE A 82 10.21 -1.20 -11.45
N GLU A 83 11.38 -1.29 -12.05
CA GLU A 83 12.34 -2.37 -11.79
C GLU A 83 13.32 -1.93 -10.69
N GLY A 84 13.68 -2.84 -9.80
CA GLY A 84 14.58 -2.57 -8.70
C GLY A 84 14.57 -3.69 -7.67
N LYS A 85 15.46 -3.60 -6.68
CA LYS A 85 15.46 -4.49 -5.52
C LYS A 85 14.71 -3.82 -4.37
N THR A 86 13.90 -4.58 -3.67
CA THR A 86 13.25 -4.08 -2.46
C THR A 86 14.28 -3.84 -1.35
N LEU A 87 14.00 -2.89 -0.47
CA LEU A 87 14.87 -2.68 0.69
C LEU A 87 14.97 -3.91 1.59
N LYS A 88 13.94 -4.74 1.62
CA LYS A 88 14.01 -6.02 2.32
C LYS A 88 14.99 -6.99 1.70
N GLU A 89 15.05 -7.08 0.37
CA GLU A 89 16.03 -7.93 -0.34
C GLU A 89 17.46 -7.42 -0.12
N ILE A 90 17.67 -6.10 -0.15
CA ILE A 90 18.97 -5.47 0.05
C ILE A 90 19.47 -5.66 1.48
N ASN A 91 18.59 -5.50 2.47
CA ASN A 91 18.92 -5.53 3.90
C ASN A 91 18.58 -6.89 4.57
N ALA A 92 18.43 -7.97 3.80
CA ALA A 92 17.98 -9.27 4.30
C ALA A 92 18.80 -9.82 5.50
N LYS A 93 20.07 -9.44 5.60
CA LYS A 93 20.99 -9.86 6.67
C LYS A 93 20.91 -9.00 7.93
N ASN A 94 20.43 -7.77 7.84
CA ASN A 94 20.33 -6.84 8.97
C ASN A 94 19.09 -5.93 8.82
N LEU A 95 17.94 -6.43 9.25
CA LEU A 95 16.67 -5.68 9.20
C LEU A 95 16.49 -4.73 10.40
N GLU A 96 17.39 -4.77 11.39
CA GLU A 96 17.32 -3.91 12.56
C GLU A 96 18.02 -2.57 12.32
N ASN A 97 19.04 -2.55 11.47
CA ASN A 97 19.77 -1.36 11.10
C ASN A 97 19.74 -1.16 9.57
N ILE A 98 18.83 -0.33 9.10
CA ILE A 98 18.61 -0.06 7.69
C ILE A 98 19.29 1.25 7.32
N PRO A 99 20.34 1.24 6.48
CA PRO A 99 21.06 2.46 6.12
C PRO A 99 20.21 3.57 5.50
N GLN A 100 19.05 3.18 4.91
CA GLN A 100 18.10 4.10 4.26
C GLN A 100 17.03 4.64 5.20
N SER A 101 17.09 4.41 6.52
CA SER A 101 16.04 4.79 7.47
C SER A 101 15.74 6.29 7.43
N ASP A 102 16.75 7.15 7.37
CA ASP A 102 16.56 8.61 7.29
C ASP A 102 15.91 9.06 5.97
N GLN A 103 16.23 8.39 4.87
CA GLN A 103 15.58 8.67 3.59
C GLN A 103 14.10 8.26 3.63
N ILE A 104 13.78 7.10 4.20
CA ILE A 104 12.40 6.64 4.38
C ILE A 104 11.62 7.62 5.27
N LYS A 105 12.23 8.04 6.39
CA LYS A 105 11.66 9.04 7.28
C LYS A 105 11.33 10.32 6.54
N LYS A 106 12.27 10.88 5.77
CA LYS A 106 12.06 12.09 4.98
C LYS A 106 10.94 11.95 3.94
N ILE A 107 10.81 10.78 3.30
CA ILE A 107 9.70 10.51 2.38
C ILE A 107 8.36 10.60 3.12
N ILE A 108 8.25 9.98 4.28
CA ILE A 108 7.04 9.98 5.11
C ILE A 108 6.71 11.40 5.58
N GLU A 109 7.69 12.14 6.07
CA GLU A 109 7.53 13.55 6.47
C GLU A 109 7.03 14.40 5.31
N ASN A 110 7.59 14.24 4.12
CA ASN A 110 7.13 14.94 2.92
C ASN A 110 5.68 14.58 2.56
N MET A 111 5.29 13.31 2.65
CA MET A 111 3.89 12.89 2.45
C MET A 111 2.96 13.53 3.47
N TRP A 112 3.36 13.62 4.73
CA TRP A 112 2.52 14.16 5.81
C TRP A 112 2.48 15.68 5.86
N SER A 113 3.48 16.37 5.30
CA SER A 113 3.52 17.84 5.22
C SER A 113 2.62 18.40 4.12
N VAL A 114 2.30 17.59 3.11
CA VAL A 114 1.49 18.03 1.98
C VAL A 114 0.00 17.96 2.35
N LYS A 115 -0.68 19.09 2.18
CA LYS A 115 -2.11 19.19 2.42
C LYS A 115 -2.89 18.66 1.21
N TYR A 116 -3.85 17.78 1.48
CA TYR A 116 -4.85 17.33 0.54
C TYR A 116 -6.21 17.31 1.23
N ASP A 117 -7.16 18.08 0.72
CA ASP A 117 -8.38 18.43 1.46
C ASP A 117 -9.46 17.35 1.48
N LYS A 118 -9.29 16.28 0.70
CA LYS A 118 -10.26 15.17 0.65
C LYS A 118 -9.81 14.01 1.56
N ASN A 119 -10.77 13.43 2.29
CA ASN A 119 -10.57 12.12 2.89
C ASN A 119 -10.64 11.06 1.77
N VAL A 120 -9.60 10.24 1.64
CA VAL A 120 -9.50 9.20 0.62
C VAL A 120 -9.12 7.90 1.28
N PHE A 121 -9.96 6.87 1.12
CA PHE A 121 -9.76 5.52 1.58
C PHE A 121 -9.51 5.41 3.10
N ASP A 122 -10.58 5.34 3.89
CA ASP A 122 -10.49 5.11 5.34
C ASP A 122 -9.89 3.73 5.65
N TYR A 123 -8.56 3.73 5.89
CA TYR A 123 -7.81 2.50 6.15
C TYR A 123 -8.14 1.88 7.50
N ILE A 124 -8.47 2.68 8.52
CA ILE A 124 -8.82 2.17 9.84
C ILE A 124 -10.17 1.46 9.77
N ASP A 125 -11.16 2.07 9.14
CA ASP A 125 -12.45 1.42 8.91
C ASP A 125 -12.30 0.13 8.06
N TYR A 126 -11.44 0.18 7.04
CA TYR A 126 -11.14 -1.00 6.23
C TYR A 126 -10.60 -2.17 7.04
N ILE A 127 -9.60 -1.97 7.93
CA ILE A 127 -9.07 -3.06 8.76
C ILE A 127 -10.09 -3.55 9.80
N HIS A 128 -10.88 -2.66 10.40
CA HIS A 128 -11.95 -3.00 11.35
C HIS A 128 -13.01 -3.90 10.72
N LYS A 129 -13.49 -3.54 9.52
CA LYS A 129 -14.43 -4.38 8.74
C LYS A 129 -13.85 -5.76 8.43
N ARG A 130 -12.56 -5.86 8.14
CA ARG A 130 -11.88 -7.12 7.81
C ARG A 130 -11.72 -8.05 9.00
N VAL A 131 -11.55 -7.53 10.20
CA VAL A 131 -11.48 -8.33 11.44
C VAL A 131 -12.85 -8.46 12.12
N ASN A 132 -13.91 -7.93 11.52
CA ASN A 132 -15.27 -7.92 12.06
C ASN A 132 -15.33 -7.24 13.45
N LYS A 133 -14.63 -6.14 13.60
CA LYS A 133 -14.65 -5.31 14.81
C LYS A 133 -15.29 -3.96 14.50
N LYS A 134 -16.08 -3.43 15.44
CA LYS A 134 -16.59 -2.06 15.33
C LYS A 134 -15.45 -1.06 15.61
N ASN A 135 -15.43 0.03 14.87
CA ASN A 135 -14.58 1.15 15.19
C ASN A 135 -15.24 1.96 16.32
N ASN A 136 -14.66 1.89 17.52
CA ASN A 136 -15.14 2.61 18.69
C ASN A 136 -14.18 3.74 19.10
N PHE A 137 -13.22 4.08 18.23
CA PHE A 137 -12.25 5.14 18.51
C PHE A 137 -12.75 6.45 17.91
N ASP A 138 -12.75 7.51 18.71
CA ASP A 138 -12.93 8.86 18.19
C ASP A 138 -11.60 9.34 17.61
N LEU A 139 -11.55 9.44 16.29
CA LEU A 139 -10.39 9.91 15.52
C LEU A 139 -10.68 11.25 14.83
N SER A 140 -11.78 11.93 15.18
CA SER A 140 -12.24 13.17 14.54
C SER A 140 -11.22 14.31 14.65
N ASN A 141 -10.45 14.34 15.72
CA ASN A 141 -9.42 15.36 15.97
C ASN A 141 -8.09 15.06 15.27
N ILE A 142 -7.95 13.90 14.61
CA ILE A 142 -6.73 13.52 13.93
C ILE A 142 -6.77 14.03 12.49
N PRO A 143 -5.84 14.90 12.08
CA PRO A 143 -5.83 15.42 10.73
C PRO A 143 -5.59 14.30 9.72
N ASN A 144 -6.24 14.38 8.57
CA ASN A 144 -5.94 13.50 7.44
C ASN A 144 -4.56 13.82 6.87
N LYS A 145 -3.79 12.77 6.56
CA LYS A 145 -2.49 12.91 5.90
C LYS A 145 -2.36 11.91 4.78
N ILE A 146 -1.64 12.29 3.73
CA ILE A 146 -1.29 11.37 2.63
C ILE A 146 -0.46 10.25 3.23
N ASN A 147 -0.91 9.01 3.02
CA ASN A 147 -0.29 7.86 3.64
C ASN A 147 -0.41 6.60 2.78
N HIS A 148 0.65 5.82 2.71
CA HIS A 148 0.68 4.56 1.95
C HIS A 148 -0.16 3.44 2.61
N ASN A 149 -0.37 3.49 3.93
CA ASN A 149 -1.12 2.53 4.74
C ASN A 149 -0.56 1.09 4.79
N ASP A 150 0.31 0.67 3.89
CA ASP A 150 1.02 -0.63 3.90
C ASP A 150 2.51 -0.45 3.61
N LEU A 151 3.11 0.63 4.15
CA LEU A 151 4.53 0.91 3.96
C LEU A 151 5.37 -0.11 4.71
N SER A 152 6.08 -0.93 3.95
CA SER A 152 7.02 -1.95 4.44
C SER A 152 8.26 -1.97 3.56
N LEU A 153 9.32 -2.61 4.00
CA LEU A 153 10.55 -2.76 3.20
C LEU A 153 10.33 -3.55 1.90
N ASP A 154 9.27 -4.34 1.80
CA ASP A 154 8.86 -5.03 0.57
C ASP A 154 8.27 -4.05 -0.46
N ASN A 155 7.77 -2.89 0.00
CA ASN A 155 7.08 -1.90 -0.83
C ASN A 155 7.93 -0.64 -1.10
N ILE A 156 9.23 -0.70 -0.81
CA ILE A 156 10.20 0.34 -1.12
C ILE A 156 11.30 -0.25 -1.98
N LEU A 157 11.47 0.27 -3.18
CA LEU A 157 12.53 -0.12 -4.11
C LEU A 157 13.70 0.86 -4.05
N MET A 158 14.91 0.31 -4.13
CA MET A 158 16.11 1.07 -4.48
C MET A 158 16.25 1.06 -6.00
N THR A 159 16.30 2.22 -6.60
CA THR A 159 16.52 2.43 -8.04
C THR A 159 17.74 3.33 -8.26
N SER A 160 18.15 3.51 -9.52
CA SER A 160 19.20 4.48 -9.88
C SER A 160 18.79 5.92 -9.57
N GLU A 161 17.49 6.21 -9.49
CA GLU A 161 16.94 7.55 -9.19
C GLU A 161 16.65 7.77 -7.69
N GLY A 162 16.97 6.79 -6.83
CA GLY A 162 16.68 6.80 -5.39
C GLY A 162 15.56 5.85 -4.98
N LEU A 163 14.97 6.10 -3.82
CA LEU A 163 13.90 5.26 -3.28
C LEU A 163 12.56 5.55 -3.96
N LYS A 164 11.87 4.49 -4.36
CA LYS A 164 10.50 4.54 -4.90
C LYS A 164 9.56 3.70 -4.05
N ILE A 165 8.39 4.25 -3.74
CA ILE A 165 7.31 3.53 -3.06
C ILE A 165 6.44 2.86 -4.11
N ILE A 166 6.20 1.57 -3.95
CA ILE A 166 5.39 0.74 -4.84
C ILE A 166 4.24 0.07 -4.09
N ASP A 167 3.38 -0.64 -4.81
CA ASP A 167 2.20 -1.35 -4.26
C ASP A 167 1.17 -0.41 -3.63
N ASN A 168 0.87 0.69 -4.34
CA ASN A 168 0.07 1.83 -3.91
C ASN A 168 -1.44 1.55 -3.79
N GLU A 169 -1.86 0.29 -3.74
CA GLU A 169 -3.28 -0.11 -3.65
C GLU A 169 -3.98 0.44 -2.39
N PHE A 170 -3.22 0.63 -1.30
CA PHE A 170 -3.74 1.17 -0.03
C PHE A 170 -3.41 2.66 0.18
N LEU A 171 -2.86 3.33 -0.83
CA LEU A 171 -2.57 4.76 -0.74
C LEU A 171 -3.85 5.54 -0.48
N GLY A 172 -3.82 6.45 0.48
CA GLY A 172 -4.96 7.27 0.86
C GLY A 172 -4.54 8.58 1.52
N CYS A 173 -5.53 9.40 1.84
CA CYS A 173 -5.39 10.57 2.70
C CYS A 173 -6.42 10.44 3.83
N ASN A 174 -5.98 10.03 5.01
CA ASN A 174 -6.85 9.66 6.12
C ASN A 174 -6.08 9.66 7.45
N SER A 175 -6.76 9.35 8.56
CA SER A 175 -6.15 9.22 9.90
C SER A 175 -5.29 7.95 10.06
N GLY A 176 -5.29 7.03 9.09
CA GLY A 176 -4.53 5.76 9.17
C GLY A 176 -3.01 5.94 9.26
N TRP A 177 -2.49 7.14 8.96
CA TRP A 177 -1.08 7.47 9.14
C TRP A 177 -0.57 7.24 10.56
N ILE A 178 -1.43 7.35 11.57
CA ILE A 178 -1.07 7.12 12.98
C ILE A 178 -0.55 5.70 13.24
N LEU A 179 -0.96 4.72 12.44
CA LEU A 179 -0.47 3.35 12.55
C LEU A 179 1.00 3.22 12.14
N ASN A 180 1.53 4.14 11.32
CA ASN A 180 2.93 4.16 10.96
C ASN A 180 3.84 4.61 12.11
N LEU A 181 3.31 5.29 13.12
CA LEU A 181 4.06 5.68 14.33
C LEU A 181 4.66 4.47 15.06
N ARG A 182 4.15 3.26 14.79
CA ARG A 182 4.70 1.99 15.31
C ARG A 182 5.74 1.33 14.42
N ASN A 183 6.01 1.87 13.24
CA ASN A 183 7.07 1.34 12.38
C ASN A 183 8.45 1.61 12.99
N SER A 184 9.35 0.62 12.92
CA SER A 184 10.71 0.72 13.45
C SER A 184 11.50 1.90 12.88
N PHE A 185 11.17 2.32 11.65
CA PHE A 185 11.80 3.49 10.99
C PHE A 185 11.44 4.84 11.63
N LEU A 186 10.37 4.87 12.45
CA LEU A 186 9.79 6.10 12.95
C LEU A 186 9.89 6.23 14.47
N LYS A 187 10.41 5.20 15.17
CA LYS A 187 10.33 5.06 16.63
C LYS A 187 10.97 6.21 17.43
N GLU A 188 11.89 6.97 16.87
CA GLU A 188 12.74 7.84 17.67
C GLU A 188 12.48 9.35 17.55
N ASN A 189 11.59 9.82 16.62
CA ASN A 189 11.64 11.24 16.26
C ASN A 189 10.31 11.93 15.94
N PHE A 190 9.15 11.44 16.37
CA PHE A 190 7.91 12.16 16.07
C PHE A 190 7.15 12.59 17.33
N GLU A 191 7.03 13.91 17.53
CA GLU A 191 6.21 14.57 18.55
C GLU A 191 4.69 14.46 18.25
N TYR A 192 4.24 13.38 17.63
CA TYR A 192 2.82 13.20 17.30
C TYR A 192 1.96 12.68 18.45
N GLN A 193 2.54 12.48 19.62
CA GLN A 193 1.83 12.08 20.84
C GLN A 193 0.78 13.13 21.31
N THR A 194 0.81 14.34 20.75
CA THR A 194 -0.13 15.41 21.08
C THR A 194 -1.55 15.18 20.57
N PHE A 195 -1.76 14.32 19.56
CA PHE A 195 -3.06 14.15 18.92
C PHE A 195 -3.84 12.95 19.43
N ILE A 196 -3.16 11.90 19.90
CA ILE A 196 -3.79 10.65 20.30
C ILE A 196 -2.97 9.95 21.37
N SER A 197 -3.67 9.33 22.34
CA SER A 197 -3.00 8.57 23.38
C SER A 197 -2.31 7.32 22.83
N GLU A 198 -1.20 6.95 23.44
CA GLU A 198 -0.46 5.74 23.07
C GLU A 198 -1.31 4.47 23.21
N ASP A 199 -2.23 4.44 24.16
CA ASP A 199 -3.18 3.33 24.35
C ASP A 199 -4.05 3.10 23.10
N ILE A 200 -4.58 4.16 22.50
CA ILE A 200 -5.38 4.05 21.27
C ILE A 200 -4.52 3.56 20.10
N ILE A 201 -3.30 4.09 19.95
CA ILE A 201 -2.36 3.64 18.91
C ILE A 201 -2.06 2.14 19.09
N ASN A 202 -1.84 1.68 20.32
CA ASN A 202 -1.59 0.28 20.62
C ASN A 202 -2.78 -0.61 20.26
N LYS A 203 -3.98 -0.21 20.64
CA LYS A 203 -5.22 -0.95 20.32
C LYS A 203 -5.46 -1.04 18.81
N LEU A 204 -5.29 0.06 18.07
CA LEU A 204 -5.39 0.07 16.61
C LEU A 204 -4.33 -0.83 15.96
N TRP A 205 -3.12 -0.81 16.50
CA TRP A 205 -2.04 -1.67 16.01
C TRP A 205 -2.32 -3.15 16.24
N ASP A 206 -2.92 -3.52 17.37
CA ASP A 206 -3.29 -4.90 17.66
C ASP A 206 -4.38 -5.41 16.69
N ILE A 207 -5.37 -4.57 16.37
CA ILE A 207 -6.36 -4.88 15.34
C ILE A 207 -5.68 -5.08 13.97
N ARG A 208 -4.71 -4.23 13.63
CA ARG A 208 -3.89 -4.37 12.40
C ARG A 208 -3.12 -5.69 12.38
N LYS A 209 -2.58 -6.13 13.53
CA LYS A 209 -1.89 -7.43 13.66
C LYS A 209 -2.87 -8.59 13.49
N GLU A 210 -4.07 -8.52 14.06
CA GLU A 210 -5.10 -9.55 13.87
C GLU A 210 -5.44 -9.71 12.38
N TRP A 211 -5.65 -8.63 11.66
CA TRP A 211 -5.86 -8.68 10.23
C TRP A 211 -4.70 -9.36 9.48
N SER A 212 -3.47 -9.02 9.84
CA SER A 212 -2.28 -9.66 9.25
C SER A 212 -2.23 -11.17 9.54
N LYS A 213 -2.65 -11.61 10.74
CA LYS A 213 -2.74 -13.03 11.10
C LYS A 213 -3.83 -13.75 10.28
N LEU A 214 -4.98 -13.13 10.04
CA LEU A 214 -6.03 -13.69 9.19
C LEU A 214 -5.54 -13.93 7.77
N ILE A 215 -4.83 -12.97 7.17
CA ILE A 215 -4.24 -13.14 5.85
C ILE A 215 -3.23 -14.30 5.81
N LYS A 216 -2.39 -14.43 6.83
CA LYS A 216 -1.41 -15.54 6.93
C LYS A 216 -2.11 -16.88 7.07
N LYS A 217 -3.17 -16.97 7.90
CA LYS A 217 -3.97 -18.18 8.11
C LYS A 217 -4.66 -18.64 6.83
N ASP A 218 -5.21 -17.71 6.06
CA ASP A 218 -5.81 -18.03 4.77
C ASP A 218 -4.79 -18.54 3.75
N LYS A 219 -3.60 -17.92 3.69
CA LYS A 219 -2.50 -18.42 2.84
C LYS A 219 -2.07 -19.85 3.22
N PHE A 220 -2.05 -20.17 4.52
CA PHE A 220 -1.69 -21.51 5.01
C PHE A 220 -2.76 -22.53 4.64
N ARG A 221 -4.05 -22.23 4.88
CA ARG A 221 -5.17 -23.12 4.54
C ARG A 221 -5.18 -23.53 3.06
N ILE A 222 -4.80 -22.62 2.18
CA ILE A 222 -4.80 -22.86 0.73
C ILE A 222 -3.60 -23.70 0.33
N LYS A 223 -2.41 -23.46 0.90
CA LYS A 223 -1.26 -24.34 0.69
C LYS A 223 -1.59 -25.77 1.10
N THR A 224 -2.26 -25.96 2.22
CA THR A 224 -2.67 -27.28 2.73
C THR A 224 -3.73 -27.95 1.84
N LYS A 225 -4.69 -27.18 1.31
CA LYS A 225 -5.69 -27.70 0.34
C LYS A 225 -5.02 -28.12 -0.98
N LEU A 226 -4.13 -27.29 -1.53
CA LEU A 226 -3.38 -27.61 -2.74
C LEU A 226 -2.50 -28.86 -2.55
N TYR A 227 -1.83 -29.01 -1.42
CA TYR A 227 -1.02 -30.17 -1.11
C TYR A 227 -1.87 -31.47 -1.01
N LYS A 228 -3.08 -31.38 -0.42
CA LYS A 228 -4.02 -32.51 -0.37
C LYS A 228 -4.53 -32.90 -1.76
N ILE A 229 -4.82 -31.93 -2.63
CA ILE A 229 -5.26 -32.17 -4.00
C ILE A 229 -4.14 -32.84 -4.82
N LEU A 230 -2.91 -32.33 -4.72
CA LEU A 230 -1.78 -32.90 -5.42
C LEU A 230 -1.43 -34.32 -4.95
N LYS A 231 -1.72 -34.68 -3.68
CA LYS A 231 -1.56 -36.06 -3.16
C LYS A 231 -2.64 -37.04 -3.64
N ILE A 232 -3.77 -36.55 -4.10
CA ILE A 232 -4.87 -37.40 -4.61
C ILE A 232 -4.66 -37.72 -6.10
N PHE A 233 -3.93 -36.89 -6.83
CA PHE A 233 -3.71 -37.02 -8.28
C PHE A 233 -2.26 -37.40 -8.66
N GLY A 234 -1.38 -37.66 -7.72
CA GLY A 234 -0.04 -38.24 -7.88
C GLY A 234 0.11 -39.53 -7.13
#